data_14a18fa662e70793b56589e118b0e765
#
_entry.id   14a18fa662e70793b56589e118b0e765
#
_cell.length_a   1.000
_cell.length_b   1.000
_cell.length_c   1.000
_cell.angle_alpha   90.00
_cell.angle_beta   90.00
_cell.angle_gamma   90.00
#
_symmetry.space_group_name_H-M   'P 1'
#
loop_
_entity.id
_entity.type
_entity.pdbx_description
1 polymer ?
#
loop_
_entity_poly.entity_id
_entity_poly.type
_entity_poly.pdbx_seq_one_letter_code
_entity_poly.pdbx_strand_id
1 'polypeptide(L)'
;MLPYYGARSLGGVINDALNNGRGVFIASLTSNQEGASLQTAIRQAGEYKGRTVAYGIASTAQKFNKGNDGMGSVGLIIGATIGQWINDSGVDPSKFTGPILSPGYGWQGAETRDLKTVFKGTKGNVLVTVSRFIAAHGPDIAALSAATESVALDIRQALIEAQNEIDDVVLDDEEE
;
A
#
# COMPACT_ATOMS: atom_id res chain seq x y z
N MET A 1 -11.56 -5.33 -0.56
CA MET A 1 -12.27 -5.94 -1.72
C MET A 1 -11.27 -6.70 -2.58
N LEU A 2 -11.65 -7.84 -3.13
CA LEU A 2 -10.81 -8.70 -3.99
C LEU A 2 -11.22 -8.53 -5.45
N PRO A 3 -10.38 -7.92 -6.31
CA PRO A 3 -10.78 -7.53 -7.67
C PRO A 3 -10.53 -8.63 -8.71
N TYR A 4 -10.87 -9.88 -8.43
CA TYR A 4 -10.59 -11.02 -9.32
C TYR A 4 -11.16 -10.83 -10.73
N TYR A 5 -12.37 -10.27 -10.84
CA TYR A 5 -13.00 -9.93 -12.14
C TYR A 5 -12.55 -8.56 -12.69
N GLY A 6 -11.50 -7.97 -12.13
CA GLY A 6 -11.01 -6.63 -12.44
C GLY A 6 -11.65 -5.53 -11.57
N ALA A 7 -10.89 -4.50 -11.24
CA ALA A 7 -11.33 -3.45 -10.32
C ALA A 7 -12.58 -2.69 -10.80
N ARG A 8 -12.80 -2.58 -12.12
CA ARG A 8 -14.00 -1.92 -12.67
C ARG A 8 -15.30 -2.64 -12.36
N SER A 9 -15.27 -3.96 -12.15
CA SER A 9 -16.47 -4.71 -11.76
C SER A 9 -17.00 -4.34 -10.37
N LEU A 10 -16.14 -3.71 -9.57
CA LEU A 10 -16.48 -3.23 -8.23
C LEU A 10 -17.06 -1.80 -8.23
N GLY A 11 -17.19 -1.16 -9.41
CA GLY A 11 -17.58 0.25 -9.54
C GLY A 11 -18.89 0.60 -8.84
N GLY A 12 -19.91 -0.25 -8.95
CA GLY A 12 -21.19 -0.04 -8.27
C GLY A 12 -21.03 0.04 -6.74
N VAL A 13 -20.35 -0.95 -6.15
CA VAL A 13 -20.12 -1.01 -4.70
C VAL A 13 -19.21 0.14 -4.22
N ILE A 14 -18.20 0.52 -5.02
CA ILE A 14 -17.36 1.67 -4.72
C ILE A 14 -18.19 2.95 -4.69
N ASN A 15 -19.00 3.20 -5.72
CA ASN A 15 -19.85 4.37 -5.79
C ASN A 15 -20.86 4.43 -4.64
N ASP A 16 -21.48 3.29 -4.29
CA ASP A 16 -22.39 3.22 -3.15
C ASP A 16 -21.67 3.58 -1.83
N ALA A 17 -20.46 3.10 -1.63
CA ALA A 17 -19.66 3.46 -0.46
C ALA A 17 -19.36 4.98 -0.43
N LEU A 18 -18.89 5.54 -1.54
CA LEU A 18 -18.55 6.96 -1.65
C LEU A 18 -19.78 7.85 -1.45
N ASN A 19 -20.92 7.51 -2.04
CA ASN A 19 -22.17 8.25 -1.88
C ASN A 19 -22.68 8.26 -0.43
N ASN A 20 -22.28 7.27 0.37
CA ASN A 20 -22.61 7.17 1.78
C ASN A 20 -21.48 7.67 2.71
N GLY A 21 -20.49 8.41 2.20
CA GLY A 21 -19.37 8.94 2.96
C GLY A 21 -18.44 7.87 3.54
N ARG A 22 -18.30 6.74 2.84
CA ARG A 22 -17.44 5.61 3.22
C ARG A 22 -16.28 5.43 2.26
N GLY A 23 -15.17 4.90 2.75
CA GLY A 23 -14.04 4.48 1.92
C GLY A 23 -14.03 2.97 1.69
N VAL A 24 -13.26 2.55 0.70
CA VAL A 24 -13.01 1.13 0.41
C VAL A 24 -11.54 0.87 0.16
N PHE A 25 -11.05 -0.31 0.55
CA PHE A 25 -9.72 -0.78 0.18
C PHE A 25 -9.82 -1.90 -0.86
N ILE A 26 -9.00 -1.82 -1.91
CA ILE A 26 -8.92 -2.81 -2.98
C ILE A 26 -7.57 -3.51 -2.89
N ALA A 27 -7.55 -4.84 -2.85
CA ALA A 27 -6.31 -5.60 -2.86
C ALA A 27 -5.61 -5.45 -4.22
N SER A 28 -4.36 -4.99 -4.21
CA SER A 28 -3.53 -4.83 -5.41
C SER A 28 -2.32 -5.75 -5.36
N LEU A 29 -1.49 -5.61 -4.33
CA LEU A 29 -0.32 -6.45 -4.09
C LEU A 29 -0.41 -7.04 -2.69
N THR A 30 -0.53 -8.33 -2.60
CA THR A 30 -0.71 -9.03 -1.31
C THR A 30 0.53 -9.81 -0.92
N SER A 31 0.73 -10.03 0.37
CA SER A 31 1.92 -10.69 0.93
C SER A 31 1.99 -12.20 0.68
N ASN A 32 0.93 -12.82 0.18
CA ASN A 32 0.92 -14.24 -0.13
C ASN A 32 1.64 -14.53 -1.45
N GLN A 33 2.58 -15.45 -1.43
CA GLN A 33 3.43 -15.78 -2.58
C GLN A 33 2.64 -16.29 -3.79
N GLU A 34 1.55 -17.00 -3.57
CA GLU A 34 0.67 -17.51 -4.62
C GLU A 34 0.01 -16.40 -5.43
N GLY A 35 -0.17 -15.23 -4.81
CA GLY A 35 -0.73 -14.05 -5.47
C GLY A 35 0.19 -13.43 -6.52
N ALA A 36 1.51 -13.62 -6.40
CA ALA A 36 2.49 -12.99 -7.27
C ALA A 36 2.25 -13.29 -8.75
N SER A 37 2.04 -14.55 -9.09
CA SER A 37 1.83 -14.99 -10.48
C SER A 37 0.61 -14.34 -11.15
N LEU A 38 -0.44 -14.03 -10.38
CA LEU A 38 -1.62 -13.33 -10.87
C LEU A 38 -1.39 -11.82 -10.90
N GLN A 39 -0.84 -11.26 -9.84
CA GLN A 39 -0.73 -9.81 -9.64
C GLN A 39 0.30 -9.18 -10.60
N THR A 40 1.38 -9.90 -10.92
CA THR A 40 2.41 -9.47 -11.88
C THR A 40 2.13 -9.92 -13.31
N ALA A 41 1.08 -10.72 -13.56
CA ALA A 41 0.70 -11.13 -14.91
C ALA A 41 0.42 -9.93 -15.81
N ILE A 42 0.87 -10.00 -17.07
CA ILE A 42 0.65 -8.95 -18.06
C ILE A 42 -0.73 -9.07 -18.69
N ARG A 43 -1.48 -8.02 -18.65
CA ARG A 43 -2.82 -7.93 -19.24
C ARG A 43 -2.75 -7.96 -20.77
N GLN A 44 -3.53 -8.86 -21.36
CA GLN A 44 -3.58 -9.03 -22.81
C GLN A 44 -4.66 -8.16 -23.48
N ALA A 45 -5.57 -7.56 -22.70
CA ALA A 45 -6.69 -6.78 -23.20
C ALA A 45 -7.09 -5.63 -22.27
N GLY A 46 -7.95 -4.75 -22.79
CA GLY A 46 -8.55 -3.64 -22.04
C GLY A 46 -7.63 -2.42 -21.92
N GLU A 47 -8.05 -1.46 -21.12
CA GLU A 47 -7.43 -0.13 -21.00
C GLU A 47 -5.94 -0.17 -20.61
N TYR A 48 -5.56 -1.15 -19.77
CA TYR A 48 -4.18 -1.30 -19.31
C TYR A 48 -3.47 -2.50 -19.97
N LYS A 49 -3.74 -2.75 -21.27
CA LYS A 49 -3.02 -3.78 -22.04
C LYS A 49 -1.50 -3.52 -21.99
N GLY A 50 -0.72 -4.58 -21.78
CA GLY A 50 0.74 -4.49 -21.66
C GLY A 50 1.26 -4.07 -20.28
N ARG A 51 0.36 -3.79 -19.32
CA ARG A 51 0.69 -3.53 -17.92
C ARG A 51 0.27 -4.70 -17.04
N THR A 52 0.82 -4.77 -15.84
CA THR A 52 0.45 -5.83 -14.89
C THR A 52 -1.00 -5.72 -14.42
N VAL A 53 -1.51 -6.81 -13.85
CA VAL A 53 -2.82 -6.82 -13.20
C VAL A 53 -2.84 -5.83 -12.03
N ALA A 54 -1.81 -5.85 -11.17
CA ALA A 54 -1.68 -4.94 -10.04
C ALA A 54 -1.69 -3.46 -10.47
N TYR A 55 -0.93 -3.11 -11.51
CA TYR A 55 -0.95 -1.76 -12.08
C TYR A 55 -2.37 -1.35 -12.51
N GLY A 56 -3.07 -2.23 -13.22
CA GLY A 56 -4.43 -1.94 -13.68
C GLY A 56 -5.42 -1.72 -12.53
N ILE A 57 -5.25 -2.45 -11.42
CA ILE A 57 -6.05 -2.27 -10.19
C ILE A 57 -5.74 -0.92 -9.55
N ALA A 58 -4.45 -0.62 -9.32
CA ALA A 58 -4.02 0.64 -8.70
C ALA A 58 -4.47 1.86 -9.52
N SER A 59 -4.28 1.80 -10.84
CA SER A 59 -4.70 2.88 -11.75
C SER A 59 -6.23 3.06 -11.78
N THR A 60 -7.00 1.98 -11.65
CA THR A 60 -8.47 2.07 -11.55
C THR A 60 -8.89 2.69 -10.22
N ALA A 61 -8.28 2.28 -9.10
CA ALA A 61 -8.53 2.89 -7.79
C ALA A 61 -8.21 4.40 -7.79
N GLN A 62 -7.08 4.78 -8.39
CA GLN A 62 -6.69 6.19 -8.54
C GLN A 62 -7.72 7.02 -9.30
N LYS A 63 -8.43 6.46 -10.27
CA LYS A 63 -9.49 7.20 -10.98
C LYS A 63 -10.65 7.62 -10.10
N PHE A 64 -11.00 6.82 -9.10
CA PHE A 64 -12.04 7.18 -8.13
C PHE A 64 -11.60 8.29 -7.17
N ASN A 65 -10.29 8.50 -7.03
CA ASN A 65 -9.72 9.55 -6.18
C ASN A 65 -9.48 10.88 -6.92
N LYS A 66 -9.69 10.93 -8.24
CA LYS A 66 -9.51 12.16 -9.00
C LYS A 66 -10.48 13.24 -8.57
N GLY A 67 -9.97 14.46 -8.39
CA GLY A 67 -10.76 15.64 -8.04
C GLY A 67 -11.01 15.83 -6.55
N ASN A 68 -10.43 15.00 -5.69
CA ASN A 68 -10.43 15.23 -4.25
C ASN A 68 -9.34 16.23 -3.86
N ASP A 69 -9.67 17.20 -3.02
CA ASP A 69 -8.75 18.20 -2.46
C ASP A 69 -7.95 17.62 -1.27
N GLY A 70 -7.40 16.43 -1.41
CA GLY A 70 -6.65 15.74 -0.36
C GLY A 70 -6.63 14.25 -0.57
N MET A 71 -6.55 13.48 0.53
CA MET A 71 -6.52 12.03 0.47
C MET A 71 -7.87 11.48 -0.01
N GLY A 72 -7.86 10.69 -1.08
CA GLY A 72 -9.04 10.04 -1.63
C GLY A 72 -9.61 8.96 -0.71
N SER A 73 -10.85 8.53 -0.96
CA SER A 73 -11.55 7.53 -0.14
C SER A 73 -11.43 6.09 -0.69
N VAL A 74 -10.82 5.90 -1.84
CA VAL A 74 -10.53 4.56 -2.38
C VAL A 74 -9.07 4.24 -2.15
N GLY A 75 -8.81 3.26 -1.30
CA GLY A 75 -7.48 2.82 -0.90
C GLY A 75 -7.02 1.54 -1.60
N LEU A 76 -5.74 1.26 -1.46
CA LEU A 76 -5.12 0.00 -1.88
C LEU A 76 -4.69 -0.83 -0.68
N ILE A 77 -4.67 -2.15 -0.84
CA ILE A 77 -3.93 -3.04 0.05
C ILE A 77 -2.64 -3.40 -0.67
N ILE A 78 -1.51 -3.03 -0.06
CA ILE A 78 -0.16 -3.34 -0.51
C ILE A 78 0.60 -3.95 0.67
N GLY A 79 0.96 -5.23 0.57
CA GLY A 79 1.65 -5.94 1.65
C GLY A 79 3.04 -5.40 1.91
N ALA A 80 3.46 -5.32 3.18
CA ALA A 80 4.80 -4.89 3.55
C ALA A 80 5.90 -5.90 3.13
N THR A 81 5.53 -7.16 2.92
CA THR A 81 6.47 -8.25 2.59
C THR A 81 6.73 -8.43 1.09
N ILE A 82 6.14 -7.59 0.22
CA ILE A 82 6.24 -7.76 -1.23
C ILE A 82 7.63 -7.44 -1.79
N GLY A 83 8.46 -6.67 -1.04
CA GLY A 83 9.84 -6.40 -1.40
C GLY A 83 10.00 -5.92 -2.84
N GLN A 84 10.83 -6.62 -3.61
CA GLN A 84 11.15 -6.25 -5.00
C GLN A 84 9.96 -6.39 -5.97
N TRP A 85 8.91 -7.11 -5.62
CA TRP A 85 7.73 -7.23 -6.51
C TRP A 85 7.06 -5.89 -6.78
N ILE A 86 7.26 -4.89 -5.93
CA ILE A 86 6.75 -3.53 -6.17
C ILE A 86 7.25 -3.00 -7.51
N ASN A 87 8.54 -3.18 -7.80
CA ASN A 87 9.16 -2.71 -9.04
C ASN A 87 8.62 -3.47 -10.26
N ASP A 88 8.54 -4.80 -10.17
CA ASP A 88 8.03 -5.66 -11.25
C ASP A 88 6.54 -5.44 -11.51
N SER A 89 5.80 -5.02 -10.50
CA SER A 89 4.37 -4.75 -10.61
C SER A 89 4.05 -3.49 -11.42
N GLY A 90 4.99 -2.55 -11.51
CA GLY A 90 4.78 -1.23 -12.08
C GLY A 90 3.84 -0.33 -11.26
N VAL A 91 3.45 -0.76 -10.04
CA VAL A 91 2.71 0.09 -9.10
C VAL A 91 3.68 1.03 -8.41
N ASP A 92 3.39 2.31 -8.44
CA ASP A 92 4.17 3.34 -7.76
C ASP A 92 3.32 3.93 -6.60
N PRO A 93 3.58 3.52 -5.35
CA PRO A 93 2.83 4.01 -4.20
C PRO A 93 2.95 5.51 -3.97
N SER A 94 4.05 6.14 -4.39
CA SER A 94 4.31 7.58 -4.22
C SER A 94 3.33 8.45 -5.01
N LYS A 95 2.79 7.91 -6.12
CA LYS A 95 1.82 8.57 -7.00
C LYS A 95 0.36 8.28 -6.65
N PHE A 96 0.14 7.45 -5.64
CA PHE A 96 -1.22 7.09 -5.26
C PHE A 96 -1.76 8.06 -4.20
N THR A 97 -2.92 8.65 -4.46
CA THR A 97 -3.50 9.71 -3.59
C THR A 97 -4.52 9.20 -2.57
N GLY A 98 -4.85 7.90 -2.58
CA GLY A 98 -5.69 7.28 -1.56
C GLY A 98 -4.88 6.68 -0.41
N PRO A 99 -5.54 6.19 0.65
CA PRO A 99 -4.87 5.49 1.73
C PRO A 99 -4.35 4.12 1.28
N ILE A 100 -3.19 3.73 1.80
CA ILE A 100 -2.59 2.41 1.54
C ILE A 100 -2.60 1.62 2.84
N LEU A 101 -3.34 0.51 2.87
CA LEU A 101 -3.34 -0.43 3.98
C LEU A 101 -2.23 -1.46 3.76
N SER A 102 -1.27 -1.53 4.69
CA SER A 102 -0.11 -2.42 4.57
C SER A 102 -0.07 -3.47 5.68
N PRO A 103 -0.55 -4.69 5.41
CA PRO A 103 -0.36 -5.83 6.31
C PRO A 103 1.01 -6.49 6.11
N GLY A 104 1.45 -7.24 7.13
CA GLY A 104 2.62 -8.11 7.02
C GLY A 104 3.80 -7.72 7.89
N TYR A 105 3.76 -6.58 8.56
CA TYR A 105 4.82 -6.15 9.47
C TYR A 105 4.93 -7.04 10.71
N GLY A 106 6.16 -7.36 11.08
CA GLY A 106 6.53 -8.18 12.23
C GLY A 106 6.24 -9.66 12.00
N TRP A 107 5.08 -10.16 12.38
CA TRP A 107 4.79 -11.60 12.38
C TRP A 107 4.91 -12.31 11.01
N GLN A 108 4.65 -11.61 9.92
CA GLN A 108 4.80 -12.16 8.55
C GLN A 108 6.19 -11.91 7.97
N GLY A 109 7.09 -11.30 8.73
CA GLY A 109 8.50 -11.15 8.41
C GLY A 109 8.90 -9.81 7.80
N ALA A 110 7.98 -8.88 7.54
CA ALA A 110 8.39 -7.55 7.12
C ALA A 110 8.97 -6.75 8.30
N GLU A 111 10.01 -6.01 8.01
CA GLU A 111 10.75 -5.14 8.93
C GLU A 111 10.70 -3.67 8.44
N THR A 112 11.30 -2.76 9.21
CA THR A 112 11.37 -1.32 8.88
C THR A 112 12.02 -1.06 7.52
N ARG A 113 13.06 -1.82 7.16
CA ARG A 113 13.72 -1.71 5.84
C ARG A 113 12.78 -2.04 4.68
N ASP A 114 11.86 -2.99 4.87
CA ASP A 114 10.90 -3.36 3.84
C ASP A 114 9.88 -2.25 3.61
N LEU A 115 9.45 -1.57 4.70
CA LEU A 115 8.59 -0.39 4.61
C LEU A 115 9.25 0.73 3.82
N LYS A 116 10.54 1.00 4.05
CA LYS A 116 11.30 2.00 3.29
C LYS A 116 11.35 1.67 1.81
N THR A 117 11.62 0.41 1.48
CA THR A 117 11.69 -0.05 0.07
C THR A 117 10.34 0.04 -0.63
N VAL A 118 9.28 -0.49 0.01
CA VAL A 118 7.95 -0.59 -0.61
C VAL A 118 7.26 0.77 -0.72
N PHE A 119 7.45 1.65 0.28
CA PHE A 119 6.72 2.92 0.39
C PHE A 119 7.60 4.16 0.17
N LYS A 120 8.71 4.00 -0.53
CA LYS A 120 9.58 5.11 -0.92
C LYS A 120 8.76 6.23 -1.58
N GLY A 121 8.93 7.45 -1.07
CA GLY A 121 8.30 8.66 -1.59
C GLY A 121 6.80 8.79 -1.34
N THR A 122 6.18 7.93 -0.53
CA THR A 122 4.77 8.12 -0.14
C THR A 122 4.61 9.31 0.79
N LYS A 123 3.43 9.97 0.73
CA LYS A 123 3.18 11.25 1.42
C LYS A 123 2.34 11.09 2.69
N GLY A 124 2.69 10.14 3.55
CA GLY A 124 2.00 9.94 4.84
C GLY A 124 0.63 9.25 4.74
N ASN A 125 0.32 8.62 3.61
CA ASN A 125 -0.94 7.93 3.34
C ASN A 125 -0.87 6.41 3.58
N VAL A 126 0.17 5.90 4.24
CA VAL A 126 0.37 4.47 4.53
C VAL A 126 -0.07 4.14 5.95
N LEU A 127 -0.97 3.16 6.07
CA LEU A 127 -1.46 2.59 7.31
C LEU A 127 -0.93 1.16 7.47
N VAL A 128 0.14 0.99 8.22
CA VAL A 128 0.72 -0.33 8.52
C VAL A 128 -0.09 -1.02 9.63
N THR A 129 -0.47 -2.28 9.42
CA THR A 129 -1.26 -3.04 10.39
C THR A 129 -0.41 -4.10 11.08
N VAL A 130 -0.49 -4.14 12.41
CA VAL A 130 0.24 -5.09 13.26
C VAL A 130 -0.74 -5.71 14.26
N SER A 131 -0.83 -7.04 14.29
CA SER A 131 -1.77 -7.74 15.18
C SER A 131 -1.05 -8.80 16.02
N ARG A 132 -0.70 -9.95 15.42
CA ARG A 132 -0.11 -11.09 16.13
C ARG A 132 1.20 -10.76 16.84
N PHE A 133 2.01 -9.89 16.26
CA PHE A 133 3.27 -9.45 16.87
C PHE A 133 3.03 -8.75 18.20
N ILE A 134 2.05 -7.84 18.27
CA ILE A 134 1.67 -7.16 19.52
C ILE A 134 1.01 -8.15 20.48
N ALA A 135 0.03 -8.93 19.99
CA ALA A 135 -0.71 -9.89 20.82
C ALA A 135 0.16 -10.94 21.50
N ALA A 136 1.31 -11.30 20.92
CA ALA A 136 2.27 -12.23 21.51
C ALA A 136 2.89 -11.73 22.85
N HIS A 137 2.79 -10.44 23.15
CA HIS A 137 3.25 -9.86 24.42
C HIS A 137 2.18 -9.91 25.53
N GLY A 138 0.96 -10.39 25.21
CA GLY A 138 -0.11 -10.54 26.20
C GLY A 138 0.05 -11.77 27.10
N PRO A 139 -0.78 -11.89 28.17
CA PRO A 139 -1.95 -11.05 28.44
C PRO A 139 -1.68 -9.78 29.28
N ASP A 140 -0.43 -9.50 29.65
CA ASP A 140 -0.11 -8.31 30.46
C ASP A 140 -0.34 -7.01 29.66
N ILE A 141 -1.13 -6.11 30.25
CA ILE A 141 -1.55 -4.85 29.60
C ILE A 141 -0.34 -3.91 29.42
N ALA A 142 0.56 -3.84 30.40
CA ALA A 142 1.73 -2.98 30.31
C ALA A 142 2.68 -3.44 29.22
N ALA A 143 2.89 -4.75 29.10
CA ALA A 143 3.69 -5.35 28.02
C ALA A 143 3.06 -5.10 26.63
N LEU A 144 1.74 -5.25 26.51
CA LEU A 144 1.01 -4.94 25.26
C LEU A 144 1.15 -3.46 24.88
N SER A 145 0.99 -2.53 25.85
CA SER A 145 1.18 -1.10 25.60
C SER A 145 2.59 -0.79 25.15
N ALA A 146 3.61 -1.27 25.86
CA ALA A 146 5.00 -1.04 25.53
C ALA A 146 5.36 -1.58 24.13
N ALA A 147 4.90 -2.79 23.79
CA ALA A 147 5.08 -3.36 22.46
C ALA A 147 4.39 -2.52 21.36
N THR A 148 3.18 -2.03 21.64
CA THR A 148 2.44 -1.18 20.71
C THR A 148 3.15 0.14 20.45
N GLU A 149 3.61 0.81 21.52
CA GLU A 149 4.34 2.07 21.41
C GLU A 149 5.65 1.92 20.65
N SER A 150 6.44 0.89 20.98
CA SER A 150 7.70 0.60 20.28
C SER A 150 7.47 0.39 18.79
N VAL A 151 6.55 -0.49 18.42
CA VAL A 151 6.24 -0.80 17.02
C VAL A 151 5.71 0.44 16.28
N ALA A 152 4.88 1.25 16.93
CA ALA A 152 4.35 2.47 16.32
C ALA A 152 5.45 3.49 16.04
N LEU A 153 6.45 3.61 16.93
CA LEU A 153 7.61 4.48 16.73
C LEU A 153 8.48 3.99 15.57
N ASP A 154 8.80 2.69 15.54
CA ASP A 154 9.63 2.08 14.49
C ASP A 154 8.99 2.26 13.11
N ILE A 155 7.69 1.99 12.98
CA ILE A 155 6.94 2.17 11.74
C ILE A 155 6.91 3.64 11.31
N ARG A 156 6.63 4.55 12.26
CA ARG A 156 6.59 5.98 11.97
C ARG A 156 7.92 6.49 11.45
N GLN A 157 9.02 6.11 12.12
CA GLN A 157 10.36 6.49 11.71
C GLN A 157 10.69 5.97 10.31
N ALA A 158 10.40 4.68 10.04
CA ALA A 158 10.65 4.09 8.73
C ALA A 158 9.88 4.78 7.59
N LEU A 159 8.61 5.17 7.84
CA LEU A 159 7.80 5.87 6.84
C LEU A 159 8.26 7.32 6.62
N ILE A 160 8.75 8.01 7.67
CA ILE A 160 9.35 9.34 7.53
C ILE A 160 10.63 9.27 6.69
N GLU A 161 11.49 8.29 6.96
CA GLU A 161 12.73 8.09 6.19
C GLU A 161 12.40 7.73 4.72
N ALA A 162 11.42 6.85 4.48
CA ALA A 162 10.95 6.52 3.14
C ALA A 162 10.42 7.73 2.35
N GLN A 163 9.81 8.69 3.03
CA GLN A 163 9.33 9.94 2.42
C GLN A 163 10.50 10.83 2.00
N ASN A 164 11.53 10.96 2.85
CA ASN A 164 12.64 11.89 2.64
C ASN A 164 13.66 11.40 1.59
N GLU A 165 13.72 10.10 1.29
CA GLU A 165 14.64 9.55 0.27
C GLU A 165 14.46 10.10 -1.16
N ILE A 166 13.41 10.86 -1.44
CA ILE A 166 13.21 11.52 -2.75
C ILE A 166 13.90 12.89 -2.80
N ASP A 167 13.95 13.58 -1.67
CA ASP A 167 14.48 14.95 -1.65
C ASP A 167 15.99 14.98 -1.90
N ASP A 168 16.71 13.89 -1.55
CA ASP A 168 18.16 13.80 -1.77
C ASP A 168 18.56 13.53 -3.24
N VAL A 169 17.68 12.90 -4.04
CA VAL A 169 17.97 12.57 -5.45
C VAL A 169 17.71 13.73 -6.40
N VAL A 170 16.87 14.68 -6.03
CA VAL A 170 16.52 15.83 -6.88
C VAL A 170 17.57 16.95 -6.78
N LEU A 171 18.40 16.95 -5.73
CA LEU A 171 19.41 17.98 -5.53
C LEU A 171 20.71 17.71 -6.31
N ASP A 172 20.98 16.47 -6.74
CA ASP A 172 22.18 16.11 -7.50
C ASP A 172 22.06 16.36 -9.03
N ASP A 173 20.84 16.56 -9.57
CA ASP A 173 20.62 16.79 -10.99
C ASP A 173 20.62 18.28 -11.42
N GLU A 174 20.79 19.22 -10.49
CA GLU A 174 20.85 20.67 -10.79
C GLU A 174 22.27 21.25 -10.81
N GLU A 175 23.32 20.44 -10.66
CA GLU A 175 24.73 20.89 -10.67
C GLU A 175 25.58 20.37 -11.86
N GLU A 176 24.97 20.07 -13.04
CA GLU A 176 25.75 19.84 -14.27
C GLU A 176 25.42 20.85 -15.37
#